data_fb9636efd6808917af3184a990cd6e93
#
_entry.id   fb9636efd6808917af3184a990cd6e93
#
_cell.length_a   1.000
_cell.length_b   1.000
_cell.length_c   1.000
_cell.angle_alpha   90.00
_cell.angle_beta   90.00
_cell.angle_gamma   90.00
#
_symmetry.space_group_name_H-M   'P 1'
#
loop_
_entity.id
_entity.type
_entity.pdbx_description
1 polymer ?
#
loop_
_entity_poly.entity_id
_entity_poly.type
_entity_poly.pdbx_seq_one_letter_code
_entity_poly.pdbx_strand_id
1 'polypeptide(L)'
;MDYPVQKSEHEWREELGNRYSVLREAATERPWSGELLDEMRSGLYSCGACGHELFKSGTKFDSGCGWPSFYESVNPEAVELLEDDSLGMVRTEVRCANCGSHLGHVFPDGYGTPTGLRYCMNSIALEFTPNATSTPQSPTDR
;
A
#
# COMPACT_ATOMS: atom_id res chain seq x y z
N MET A 1 -0.07 -11.52 -17.19
CA MET A 1 -1.08 -10.46 -17.16
C MET A 1 -0.49 -9.13 -17.55
N ASP A 2 -1.21 -8.42 -18.38
CA ASP A 2 -0.73 -7.12 -18.87
C ASP A 2 -1.28 -5.99 -18.02
N TYR A 3 -0.37 -5.19 -17.49
CA TYR A 3 -0.75 -4.00 -16.73
C TYR A 3 -0.65 -2.78 -17.63
N PRO A 4 -1.47 -1.75 -17.39
CA PRO A 4 -1.39 -0.52 -18.20
C PRO A 4 0.00 0.12 -18.22
N VAL A 5 0.72 0.04 -17.11
CA VAL A 5 2.09 0.56 -17.04
C VAL A 5 3.05 -0.61 -17.05
N GLN A 6 3.94 -0.64 -18.04
CA GLN A 6 4.93 -1.69 -18.16
C GLN A 6 6.28 -1.07 -18.48
N LYS A 7 7.31 -1.53 -17.75
CA LYS A 7 8.68 -1.05 -17.93
C LYS A 7 9.62 -2.23 -17.79
N SER A 8 10.84 -2.09 -18.35
CA SER A 8 11.86 -3.12 -18.18
C SER A 8 12.37 -3.10 -16.73
N GLU A 9 13.00 -4.21 -16.32
CA GLU A 9 13.60 -4.26 -14.99
C GLU A 9 14.63 -3.15 -14.79
N HIS A 10 15.41 -2.87 -15.84
CA HIS A 10 16.41 -1.82 -15.76
C HIS A 10 15.76 -0.46 -15.48
N GLU A 11 14.67 -0.15 -16.18
CA GLU A 11 13.95 1.10 -15.96
C GLU A 11 13.39 1.18 -14.55
N TRP A 12 12.81 0.07 -14.06
CA TRP A 12 12.28 0.05 -12.70
C TRP A 12 13.38 0.28 -11.67
N ARG A 13 14.54 -0.35 -11.85
CA ARG A 13 15.65 -0.18 -10.91
C ARG A 13 16.14 1.25 -10.85
N GLU A 14 16.24 1.89 -11.99
CA GLU A 14 16.72 3.26 -12.03
C GLU A 14 15.72 4.23 -11.40
N GLU A 15 14.43 4.02 -11.66
CA GLU A 15 13.41 4.93 -11.15
C GLU A 15 13.12 4.73 -9.68
N LEU A 16 13.13 3.50 -9.21
CA LEU A 16 12.67 3.19 -7.86
C LEU A 16 13.77 3.19 -6.81
N GLY A 17 15.00 2.98 -7.23
CA GLY A 17 16.12 2.98 -6.28
C GLY A 17 15.89 2.00 -5.15
N ASN A 18 15.88 2.49 -3.92
CA ASN A 18 15.73 1.63 -2.75
C ASN A 18 14.31 1.05 -2.59
N ARG A 19 13.36 1.48 -3.41
CA ARG A 19 12.01 0.91 -3.40
C ARG A 19 11.90 -0.32 -4.28
N TYR A 20 12.89 -0.55 -5.13
CA TYR A 20 12.80 -1.60 -6.14
C TYR A 20 12.57 -2.98 -5.53
N SER A 21 13.29 -3.33 -4.48
CA SER A 21 13.19 -4.66 -3.92
C SER A 21 11.79 -4.97 -3.37
N VAL A 22 11.13 -3.99 -2.79
CA VAL A 22 9.77 -4.21 -2.29
C VAL A 22 8.77 -4.21 -3.44
N LEU A 23 8.83 -3.19 -4.29
CA LEU A 23 7.83 -3.02 -5.33
C LEU A 23 7.92 -4.05 -6.46
N ARG A 24 9.13 -4.45 -6.84
CA ARG A 24 9.29 -5.32 -7.99
C ARG A 24 9.84 -6.71 -7.67
N GLU A 25 10.38 -6.91 -6.47
CA GLU A 25 10.89 -8.21 -6.07
C GLU A 25 10.14 -8.80 -4.88
N ALA A 26 9.03 -8.17 -4.51
CA ALA A 26 8.14 -8.65 -3.45
C ALA A 26 8.82 -8.81 -2.09
N ALA A 27 9.82 -8.00 -1.83
CA ALA A 27 10.43 -7.96 -0.50
C ALA A 27 9.48 -7.26 0.48
N THR A 28 9.70 -7.48 1.76
CA THR A 28 8.89 -6.88 2.81
C THR A 28 9.77 -5.97 3.64
N GLU A 29 9.31 -4.74 3.89
CA GLU A 29 10.04 -3.85 4.79
C GLU A 29 9.95 -4.38 6.22
N ARG A 30 10.92 -3.98 7.06
CA ARG A 30 10.91 -4.39 8.46
C ARG A 30 9.73 -3.75 9.16
N PRO A 31 9.03 -4.49 10.05
CA PRO A 31 7.91 -3.91 10.79
C PRO A 31 8.39 -2.72 11.63
N TRP A 32 7.53 -1.73 11.79
CA TRP A 32 7.76 -0.52 12.56
C TRP A 32 8.79 0.43 11.97
N SER A 33 9.27 0.15 10.75
CA SER A 33 10.30 0.97 10.12
C SER A 33 9.76 1.97 9.10
N GLY A 34 8.50 1.87 8.70
CA GLY A 34 7.96 2.66 7.61
C GLY A 34 7.60 4.09 8.03
N GLU A 35 7.91 5.05 7.16
CA GLU A 35 7.64 6.46 7.45
C GLU A 35 6.15 6.78 7.49
N LEU A 36 5.33 6.00 6.81
CA LEU A 36 3.89 6.26 6.75
C LEU A 36 3.10 5.52 7.82
N LEU A 37 3.76 4.76 8.67
CA LEU A 37 3.07 4.01 9.72
C LEU A 37 2.25 4.95 10.61
N ASP A 38 2.85 6.04 11.02
CA ASP A 38 2.21 7.00 11.92
C ASP A 38 1.64 8.22 11.21
N GLU A 39 1.51 8.16 9.88
CA GLU A 39 0.97 9.29 9.13
C GLU A 39 -0.50 9.49 9.48
N MET A 40 -0.84 10.67 9.99
CA MET A 40 -2.18 10.99 10.49
C MET A 40 -2.91 12.05 9.68
N ARG A 41 -2.23 12.69 8.74
CA ARG A 41 -2.89 13.72 7.93
C ARG A 41 -3.89 13.12 6.98
N SER A 42 -4.90 13.91 6.61
CA SER A 42 -5.85 13.52 5.58
C SER A 42 -5.18 13.58 4.22
N GLY A 43 -5.39 12.56 3.42
CA GLY A 43 -4.79 12.55 2.10
C GLY A 43 -4.96 11.24 1.40
N LEU A 44 -4.11 11.05 0.39
CA LEU A 44 -4.21 9.94 -0.54
C LEU A 44 -2.89 9.16 -0.56
N TYR A 45 -3.02 7.85 -0.56
CA TYR A 45 -1.87 6.95 -0.66
C TYR A 45 -1.84 6.36 -2.06
N SER A 46 -0.74 6.55 -2.77
CA SER A 46 -0.58 6.14 -4.16
C SER A 46 0.56 5.14 -4.29
N CYS A 47 0.57 4.43 -5.42
CA CYS A 47 1.65 3.48 -5.70
C CYS A 47 2.97 4.20 -5.88
N GLY A 48 3.99 3.76 -5.13
CA GLY A 48 5.31 4.36 -5.21
C GLY A 48 6.00 4.13 -6.55
N ALA A 49 5.49 3.22 -7.36
CA ALA A 49 6.08 2.94 -8.67
C ALA A 49 5.43 3.74 -9.79
N CYS A 50 4.11 3.88 -9.79
CA CYS A 50 3.41 4.49 -10.92
C CYS A 50 2.47 5.63 -10.56
N GLY A 51 2.27 5.90 -9.28
CA GLY A 51 1.41 7.01 -8.85
C GLY A 51 -0.09 6.72 -8.84
N HIS A 52 -0.48 5.48 -9.14
CA HIS A 52 -1.89 5.10 -9.14
C HIS A 52 -2.50 5.24 -7.74
N GLU A 53 -3.69 5.83 -7.65
CA GLU A 53 -4.34 6.02 -6.36
C GLU A 53 -4.80 4.68 -5.79
N LEU A 54 -4.47 4.43 -4.53
CA LEU A 54 -4.70 3.12 -3.92
C LEU A 54 -5.57 3.16 -2.68
N PHE A 55 -5.26 4.04 -1.73
CA PHE A 55 -5.95 4.08 -0.45
C PHE A 55 -6.14 5.52 0.01
N LYS A 56 -7.20 5.74 0.77
CA LYS A 56 -7.47 7.04 1.39
C LYS A 56 -7.18 6.97 2.87
N SER A 57 -6.78 8.10 3.44
CA SER A 57 -6.50 8.19 4.88
C SER A 57 -7.71 7.79 5.74
N GLY A 58 -8.92 8.00 5.23
CA GLY A 58 -10.13 7.65 5.96
C GLY A 58 -10.30 6.17 6.22
N THR A 59 -9.61 5.31 5.47
CA THR A 59 -9.66 3.86 5.68
C THR A 59 -8.44 3.33 6.42
N LYS A 60 -7.50 4.20 6.78
CA LYS A 60 -6.31 3.79 7.52
C LYS A 60 -6.66 3.60 8.99
N PHE A 61 -6.14 2.53 9.59
CA PHE A 61 -6.39 2.26 11.00
C PHE A 61 -5.15 1.63 11.63
N ASP A 62 -5.06 1.74 12.95
CA ASP A 62 -3.95 1.18 13.70
C ASP A 62 -4.27 -0.28 14.05
N SER A 63 -3.65 -1.19 13.33
CA SER A 63 -3.86 -2.62 13.55
C SER A 63 -2.85 -3.22 14.52
N GLY A 64 -1.79 -2.47 14.88
CA GLY A 64 -0.74 -2.97 15.76
C GLY A 64 0.22 -3.93 15.08
N CYS A 65 0.17 -4.06 13.75
CA CYS A 65 0.99 -5.06 13.06
C CYS A 65 2.36 -4.55 12.63
N GLY A 66 2.62 -3.25 12.74
CA GLY A 66 3.93 -2.69 12.40
C GLY A 66 4.04 -2.16 10.98
N TRP A 67 2.96 -2.21 10.20
CA TRP A 67 2.89 -1.68 8.84
C TRP A 67 1.63 -0.84 8.70
N PRO A 68 1.62 0.14 7.76
CA PRO A 68 0.39 0.89 7.48
C PRO A 68 -0.74 -0.06 7.12
N SER A 69 -1.89 0.12 7.73
CA SER A 69 -3.03 -0.78 7.52
C SER A 69 -4.25 0.01 7.08
N PHE A 70 -4.99 -0.56 6.13
CA PHE A 70 -6.20 0.03 5.59
C PHE A 70 -7.27 -1.06 5.54
N TYR A 71 -8.52 -0.67 5.66
CA TYR A 71 -9.58 -1.69 5.58
C TYR A 71 -10.24 -1.72 4.19
N GLU A 72 -9.90 -0.79 3.30
CA GLU A 72 -10.52 -0.73 1.97
C GLU A 72 -9.64 0.07 1.02
N SER A 73 -9.58 -0.34 -0.25
CA SER A 73 -8.91 0.44 -1.29
C SER A 73 -9.85 1.54 -1.79
N VAL A 74 -9.31 2.50 -2.58
CA VAL A 74 -10.12 3.62 -3.08
C VAL A 74 -11.29 3.15 -3.94
N ASN A 75 -11.09 2.03 -4.66
CA ASN A 75 -12.16 1.34 -5.38
C ASN A 75 -11.70 -0.09 -5.63
N PRO A 76 -12.64 -1.00 -5.99
CA PRO A 76 -12.28 -2.42 -6.14
C PRO A 76 -11.25 -2.69 -7.23
N GLU A 77 -11.09 -1.77 -8.18
CA GLU A 77 -10.17 -1.97 -9.31
C GLU A 77 -8.79 -1.37 -9.08
N ALA A 78 -8.58 -0.74 -7.93
CA ALA A 78 -7.28 -0.11 -7.66
C ALA A 78 -6.17 -1.13 -7.45
N VAL A 79 -6.50 -2.28 -6.90
CA VAL A 79 -5.53 -3.32 -6.56
C VAL A 79 -5.96 -4.66 -7.14
N GLU A 80 -4.96 -5.52 -7.33
CA GLU A 80 -5.15 -6.89 -7.76
C GLU A 80 -4.80 -7.81 -6.59
N LEU A 81 -5.61 -8.82 -6.36
CA LEU A 81 -5.41 -9.78 -5.26
C LEU A 81 -5.01 -11.13 -5.85
N LEU A 82 -3.91 -11.68 -5.35
CA LEU A 82 -3.38 -12.94 -5.85
C LEU A 82 -3.05 -13.86 -4.68
N GLU A 83 -3.21 -15.17 -4.91
CA GLU A 83 -2.82 -16.15 -3.91
C GLU A 83 -1.29 -16.20 -3.83
N ASP A 84 -0.76 -16.22 -2.61
CA ASP A 84 0.67 -16.25 -2.36
C ASP A 84 0.97 -17.36 -1.35
N ASP A 85 1.61 -18.43 -1.80
CA ASP A 85 1.99 -19.54 -0.94
C ASP A 85 3.50 -19.65 -0.77
N SER A 86 4.22 -18.57 -1.05
CA SER A 86 5.68 -18.57 -1.10
C SER A 86 6.37 -18.92 0.21
N LEU A 87 5.69 -18.73 1.34
CA LEU A 87 6.29 -19.00 2.65
C LEU A 87 5.68 -20.24 3.33
N GLY A 88 5.12 -21.14 2.55
CA GLY A 88 4.56 -22.36 3.09
C GLY A 88 3.17 -22.20 3.71
N MET A 89 2.59 -21.01 3.62
CA MET A 89 1.22 -20.77 4.02
C MET A 89 0.54 -19.91 2.97
N VAL A 90 -0.78 -20.06 2.86
CA VAL A 90 -1.52 -19.32 1.84
C VAL A 90 -1.88 -17.95 2.37
N ARG A 91 -1.45 -16.91 1.66
CA ARG A 91 -1.79 -15.53 1.94
C ARG A 91 -2.35 -14.90 0.67
N THR A 92 -2.92 -13.70 0.79
CA THR A 92 -3.40 -12.96 -0.37
C THR A 92 -2.50 -11.75 -0.58
N GLU A 93 -1.77 -11.77 -1.68
CA GLU A 93 -0.89 -10.67 -2.06
C GLU A 93 -1.71 -9.54 -2.68
N VAL A 94 -1.33 -8.29 -2.39
CA VAL A 94 -1.95 -7.10 -2.96
C VAL A 94 -0.95 -6.43 -3.88
N ARG A 95 -1.33 -6.26 -5.14
CA ARG A 95 -0.52 -5.58 -6.15
C ARG A 95 -1.27 -4.38 -6.71
N CYS A 96 -0.50 -3.40 -7.17
CA CYS A 96 -1.08 -2.27 -7.89
C CYS A 96 -1.67 -2.78 -9.21
N ALA A 97 -2.95 -2.51 -9.45
CA ALA A 97 -3.60 -2.98 -10.67
C ALA A 97 -3.09 -2.25 -11.92
N ASN A 98 -2.41 -1.12 -11.74
CA ASN A 98 -1.93 -0.31 -12.85
C ASN A 98 -0.54 -0.73 -13.35
N CYS A 99 0.35 -1.16 -12.46
CA CYS A 99 1.71 -1.53 -12.87
C CYS A 99 2.18 -2.89 -12.36
N GLY A 100 1.36 -3.56 -11.53
CA GLY A 100 1.70 -4.88 -11.02
C GLY A 100 2.70 -4.90 -9.88
N SER A 101 3.03 -3.75 -9.30
CA SER A 101 3.99 -3.70 -8.21
C SER A 101 3.43 -4.32 -6.94
N HIS A 102 4.29 -5.01 -6.20
CA HIS A 102 3.92 -5.60 -4.92
C HIS A 102 3.74 -4.52 -3.87
N LEU A 103 2.59 -4.54 -3.20
CA LEU A 103 2.28 -3.55 -2.17
C LEU A 103 2.30 -4.16 -0.79
N GLY A 104 1.79 -5.35 -0.64
CA GLY A 104 1.68 -6.02 0.64
C GLY A 104 0.74 -7.19 0.57
N HIS A 105 0.03 -7.45 1.66
CA HIS A 105 -0.92 -8.56 1.75
C HIS A 105 -2.18 -8.09 2.45
N VAL A 106 -3.30 -8.77 2.18
CA VAL A 106 -4.56 -8.49 2.85
C VAL A 106 -4.98 -9.72 3.65
N PHE A 107 -5.51 -9.48 4.84
CA PHE A 107 -5.91 -10.54 5.78
C PHE A 107 -7.36 -10.31 6.23
N PRO A 108 -8.09 -11.37 6.57
CA PRO A 108 -9.49 -11.25 6.99
C PRO A 108 -9.64 -10.96 8.49
N ASP A 109 -8.62 -10.41 9.13
CA ASP A 109 -8.62 -10.15 10.56
C ASP A 109 -8.65 -8.66 10.89
N GLY A 110 -9.30 -7.86 10.05
CA GLY A 110 -9.51 -6.44 10.33
C GLY A 110 -10.70 -6.23 11.25
N TYR A 111 -10.58 -6.72 12.47
CA TYR A 111 -11.68 -6.70 13.43
C TYR A 111 -12.06 -5.27 13.78
N GLY A 112 -13.35 -5.02 13.82
CA GLY A 112 -13.88 -3.70 14.17
C GLY A 112 -13.93 -2.73 12.99
N THR A 113 -13.49 -3.13 11.81
CA THR A 113 -13.58 -2.27 10.63
C THR A 113 -14.82 -2.61 9.81
N PRO A 114 -15.28 -1.69 8.96
CA PRO A 114 -16.49 -1.93 8.15
C PRO A 114 -16.39 -3.14 7.22
N THR A 115 -15.19 -3.45 6.70
CA THR A 115 -15.02 -4.56 5.77
C THR A 115 -14.53 -5.84 6.43
N GLY A 116 -13.97 -5.75 7.62
CA GLY A 116 -13.34 -6.89 8.25
C GLY A 116 -12.00 -7.26 7.65
N LEU A 117 -11.46 -6.44 6.76
CA LEU A 117 -10.20 -6.70 6.07
C LEU A 117 -9.07 -5.83 6.62
N ARG A 118 -7.86 -6.36 6.57
CA ARG A 118 -6.67 -5.63 6.96
C ARG A 118 -5.69 -5.68 5.79
N TYR A 119 -5.62 -4.60 5.02
CA TYR A 119 -4.64 -4.42 3.97
C TYR A 119 -3.36 -3.93 4.62
N CYS A 120 -2.40 -4.82 4.77
CA CYS A 120 -1.13 -4.54 5.44
C CYS A 120 -0.11 -4.21 4.36
N MET A 121 0.18 -2.93 4.20
CA MET A 121 0.97 -2.44 3.08
C MET A 121 2.35 -2.01 3.53
N ASN A 122 3.35 -2.22 2.66
CA ASN A 122 4.69 -1.71 2.92
C ASN A 122 4.71 -0.20 2.73
N SER A 123 5.17 0.52 3.74
CA SER A 123 5.22 1.98 3.67
C SER A 123 6.06 2.44 2.47
N ILE A 124 7.18 1.76 2.23
CA ILE A 124 8.08 2.14 1.14
C ILE A 124 7.46 1.91 -0.24
N ALA A 125 6.39 1.11 -0.31
CA ALA A 125 5.67 0.88 -1.57
C ALA A 125 4.66 1.97 -1.87
N LEU A 126 4.44 2.90 -0.95
CA LEU A 126 3.41 3.92 -1.07
C LEU A 126 4.01 5.32 -1.07
N GLU A 127 3.28 6.26 -1.68
CA GLU A 127 3.55 7.68 -1.57
C GLU A 127 2.33 8.35 -0.99
N PHE A 128 2.53 9.23 -0.03
CA PHE A 128 1.43 9.96 0.60
C PHE A 128 1.37 11.39 0.08
N THR A 129 0.18 11.80 -0.34
CA THR A 129 -0.07 13.18 -0.77
C THR A 129 -1.14 13.75 0.13
N PRO A 130 -0.82 14.74 0.97
CA PRO A 130 -1.85 15.36 1.81
C PRO A 130 -2.86 16.11 0.96
N ASN A 131 -4.09 16.17 1.42
CA ASN A 131 -5.12 16.92 0.73
C ASN A 131 -4.73 18.39 0.64
N ALA A 132 -5.13 19.05 -0.44
CA ALA A 132 -4.79 20.46 -0.64
C ALA A 132 -5.30 21.35 0.50
N THR A 133 -6.43 20.98 1.09
CA THR A 133 -7.01 21.70 2.21
C THR A 133 -6.54 21.18 3.57
N SER A 134 -5.70 20.14 3.55
CA SER A 134 -5.22 19.53 4.78
C SER A 134 -4.08 20.35 5.34
N THR A 135 -4.26 20.88 6.52
CA THR A 135 -3.17 21.55 7.20
C THR A 135 -2.66 20.61 8.29
N PRO A 136 -1.34 20.50 8.44
CA PRO A 136 -0.78 19.49 9.35
C PRO A 136 -1.29 19.59 10.77
N GLN A 137 -1.63 20.79 11.18
CA GLN A 137 -2.01 21.06 12.55
C GLN A 137 -3.51 20.95 12.80
N SER A 138 -4.31 20.80 11.74
CA SER A 138 -5.76 20.83 11.93
C SER A 138 -6.30 19.43 12.13
N PRO A 139 -6.76 19.09 13.32
CA PRO A 139 -7.35 17.77 13.53
C PRO A 139 -8.68 17.59 12.84
N THR A 140 -9.33 18.69 12.45
CA THR A 140 -10.62 18.59 11.77
C THR A 140 -10.49 18.15 10.33
N ASP A 141 -9.28 18.12 9.80
CA ASP A 141 -9.03 17.67 8.44
C ASP A 141 -8.92 16.14 8.36
N ARG A 142 -9.05 15.47 9.47
CA ARG A 142 -8.93 14.02 9.55
C ARG A 142 -10.23 13.34 9.16
#